data_bd865a412de9514f315dcd2c9cee8df1
#
_entry.id   bd865a412de9514f315dcd2c9cee8df1
#
_cell.length_a   1.000
_cell.length_b   1.000
_cell.length_c   1.000
_cell.angle_alpha   90.00
_cell.angle_beta   90.00
_cell.angle_gamma   90.00
#
_symmetry.space_group_name_H-M   'P 1'
#
loop_
_entity.id
_entity.type
_entity.pdbx_description
1 polymer ?
#
loop_
_entity_poly.entity_id
_entity_poly.type
_entity_poly.pdbx_seq_one_letter_code
_entity_poly.pdbx_strand_id
1 'polypeptide(L)'
;MSKVQLKRINNELQELTTNPIENCSAGPEDEKDITKWVATIFGPEKTPYENGVFKLEIEFTKEYPFKPPNVRFITPIYHCNISGSGAICLDILKDNWSPALNISKLLLSICSLLAEPNPRDPLVHEIADLLTNNRDVHDATAREYTIRYAM
;
A
#
# COMPACT_ATOMS: atom_id res chain seq x y z
N MET A 1 18.98 -10.01 11.06
CA MET A 1 18.91 -10.29 9.62
C MET A 1 20.27 -10.67 9.07
N SER A 2 20.29 -11.55 8.07
CA SER A 2 21.53 -11.94 7.41
C SER A 2 22.09 -10.83 6.53
N LYS A 3 23.40 -10.95 6.20
CA LYS A 3 24.04 -10.00 5.28
C LYS A 3 23.39 -10.00 3.90
N VAL A 4 22.93 -11.19 3.44
CA VAL A 4 22.28 -11.33 2.13
C VAL A 4 20.93 -10.59 2.12
N GLN A 5 20.16 -10.73 3.18
CA GLN A 5 18.88 -10.02 3.32
C GLN A 5 19.07 -8.51 3.38
N LEU A 6 20.02 -8.04 4.15
CA LEU A 6 20.32 -6.61 4.25
C LEU A 6 20.80 -6.05 2.92
N LYS A 7 21.62 -6.79 2.18
CA LYS A 7 22.05 -6.40 0.84
C LYS A 7 20.88 -6.30 -0.11
N ARG A 8 19.96 -7.24 -0.07
CA ARG A 8 18.73 -7.20 -0.89
C ARG A 8 17.92 -5.94 -0.60
N ILE A 9 17.69 -5.63 0.68
CA ILE A 9 16.91 -4.46 1.10
C ILE A 9 17.61 -3.17 0.68
N ASN A 10 18.93 -3.07 0.87
CA ASN A 10 19.71 -1.91 0.43
C ASN A 10 19.68 -1.73 -1.08
N ASN A 11 19.73 -2.82 -1.85
CA ASN A 11 19.64 -2.75 -3.31
C ASN A 11 18.28 -2.23 -3.76
N GLU A 12 17.21 -2.63 -3.08
CA GLU A 12 15.87 -2.13 -3.39
C GLU A 12 15.72 -0.65 -3.06
N LEU A 13 16.32 -0.21 -1.96
CA LEU A 13 16.32 1.22 -1.61
C LEU A 13 17.06 2.03 -2.69
N GLN A 14 18.20 1.53 -3.14
CA GLN A 14 18.98 2.18 -4.20
C GLN A 14 18.19 2.21 -5.50
N GLU A 15 17.50 1.15 -5.84
CA GLU A 15 16.66 1.07 -7.03
C GLU A 15 15.54 2.12 -7.00
N LEU A 16 14.87 2.28 -5.86
CA LEU A 16 13.84 3.30 -5.68
C LEU A 16 14.40 4.72 -5.78
N THR A 17 15.63 4.93 -5.32
CA THR A 17 16.30 6.23 -5.40
C THR A 17 16.70 6.55 -6.85
N THR A 18 17.19 5.55 -7.58
CA THR A 18 17.66 5.71 -8.96
C THR A 18 16.49 5.78 -9.95
N ASN A 19 15.47 4.94 -9.74
CA ASN A 19 14.29 4.85 -10.58
C ASN A 19 13.03 5.07 -9.72
N PRO A 20 12.75 6.33 -9.35
CA PRO A 20 11.59 6.61 -8.48
C PRO A 20 10.28 6.26 -9.18
N ILE A 21 9.31 5.81 -8.38
CA ILE A 21 7.96 5.53 -8.84
C ILE A 21 7.17 6.83 -8.81
N GLU A 22 6.45 7.11 -9.90
CA GLU A 22 5.55 8.25 -9.95
C GLU A 22 4.47 8.13 -8.86
N ASN A 23 4.25 9.21 -8.12
CA ASN A 23 3.24 9.31 -7.05
C ASN A 23 3.47 8.41 -5.84
N CYS A 24 4.68 7.84 -5.69
CA CYS A 24 5.03 7.04 -4.53
C CYS A 24 6.44 7.35 -4.06
N SER A 25 6.67 7.23 -2.78
CA SER A 25 8.02 7.25 -2.20
C SER A 25 8.08 6.24 -1.07
N ALA A 26 9.25 5.70 -0.81
CA ALA A 26 9.46 4.78 0.31
C ALA A 26 10.92 4.78 0.73
N GLY A 27 11.16 4.57 2.01
CA GLY A 27 12.49 4.44 2.55
C GLY A 27 12.44 4.22 4.06
N PRO A 28 13.61 3.95 4.67
CA PRO A 28 13.68 3.76 6.11
C PRO A 28 13.18 4.98 6.86
N GLU A 29 12.40 4.75 7.90
CA GLU A 29 11.98 5.81 8.81
C GLU A 29 13.17 6.30 9.64
N ASP A 30 14.02 5.35 10.08
CA ASP A 30 15.25 5.61 10.80
C ASP A 30 16.39 4.94 10.04
N GLU A 31 17.41 5.72 9.69
CA GLU A 31 18.59 5.23 8.96
C GLU A 31 19.31 4.09 9.69
N LYS A 32 19.13 4.00 11.00
CA LYS A 32 19.74 2.94 11.82
C LYS A 32 19.00 1.60 11.71
N ASP A 33 17.76 1.61 11.22
CA ASP A 33 16.97 0.40 11.08
C ASP A 33 16.39 0.30 9.67
N ILE A 34 17.12 -0.37 8.79
CA ILE A 34 16.71 -0.55 7.39
C ILE A 34 15.55 -1.54 7.24
N THR A 35 15.13 -2.22 8.29
CA THR A 35 14.05 -3.19 8.23
C THR A 35 12.65 -2.59 8.34
N LYS A 36 12.58 -1.32 8.72
CA LYS A 36 11.30 -0.60 8.86
C LYS A 36 11.29 0.62 7.96
N TRP A 37 10.38 0.60 7.01
CA TRP A 37 10.22 1.69 6.05
C TRP A 37 8.88 2.37 6.22
N VAL A 38 8.83 3.64 5.81
CA VAL A 38 7.59 4.39 5.61
C VAL A 38 7.45 4.65 4.12
N ALA A 39 6.28 4.35 3.59
CA ALA A 39 5.93 4.68 2.22
C ALA A 39 4.89 5.78 2.21
N THR A 40 4.89 6.58 1.16
CA THR A 40 3.89 7.60 0.90
C THR A 40 3.30 7.34 -0.48
N ILE A 41 1.97 7.27 -0.56
CA ILE A 41 1.24 7.11 -1.81
C ILE A 41 0.33 8.31 -1.98
N PHE A 42 0.43 8.98 -3.13
CA PHE A 42 -0.51 10.03 -3.50
C PHE A 42 -1.72 9.38 -4.17
N GLY A 43 -2.92 9.77 -3.76
CA GLY A 43 -4.16 9.21 -4.30
C GLY A 43 -4.22 9.37 -5.81
N PRO A 44 -4.62 8.32 -6.55
CA PRO A 44 -4.68 8.38 -8.01
C PRO A 44 -5.67 9.41 -8.51
N GLU A 45 -5.35 10.03 -9.65
CA GLU A 45 -6.26 10.96 -10.32
C GLU A 45 -7.56 10.25 -10.73
N LYS A 46 -8.66 11.01 -10.75
CA LYS A 46 -9.99 10.51 -11.14
C LYS A 46 -10.53 9.43 -10.20
N THR A 47 -10.03 9.39 -8.97
CA THR A 47 -10.57 8.54 -7.91
C THR A 47 -11.00 9.41 -6.74
N PRO A 48 -11.80 8.87 -5.81
CA PRO A 48 -12.13 9.61 -4.58
C PRO A 48 -10.91 9.95 -3.72
N TYR A 49 -9.79 9.28 -3.95
CA TYR A 49 -8.56 9.43 -3.18
C TYR A 49 -7.64 10.52 -3.72
N GLU A 50 -7.98 11.11 -4.86
CA GLU A 50 -7.18 12.15 -5.51
C GLU A 50 -6.82 13.27 -4.54
N ASN A 51 -5.58 13.74 -4.61
CA ASN A 51 -4.98 14.74 -3.73
C ASN A 51 -4.79 14.29 -2.28
N GLY A 52 -5.14 13.05 -1.95
CA GLY A 52 -4.82 12.49 -0.65
C GLY A 52 -3.37 12.05 -0.59
N VAL A 53 -2.79 12.13 0.62
CA VAL A 53 -1.44 11.64 0.92
C VAL A 53 -1.56 10.54 1.95
N PHE A 54 -1.29 9.31 1.53
CA PHE A 54 -1.48 8.12 2.37
C PHE A 54 -0.13 7.57 2.80
N LYS A 55 0.05 7.41 4.10
CA LYS A 55 1.25 6.82 4.66
C LYS A 55 1.03 5.36 4.97
N LEU A 56 2.02 4.54 4.64
CA LEU A 56 2.04 3.11 4.89
C LEU A 56 3.30 2.76 5.67
N GLU A 57 3.19 1.70 6.45
CA GLU A 57 4.31 1.10 7.17
C GLU A 57 4.70 -0.19 6.46
N ILE A 58 5.99 -0.37 6.21
CA ILE A 58 6.55 -1.58 5.61
C ILE A 58 7.58 -2.14 6.57
N GLU A 59 7.38 -3.39 6.98
CA GLU A 59 8.32 -4.08 7.85
C GLU A 59 8.83 -5.34 7.18
N PHE A 60 10.15 -5.40 6.98
CA PHE A 60 10.81 -6.59 6.43
C PHE A 60 11.04 -7.59 7.55
N THR A 61 10.61 -8.83 7.31
CA THR A 61 10.81 -9.92 8.26
C THR A 61 12.09 -10.70 7.93
N LYS A 62 12.49 -11.58 8.84
CA LYS A 62 13.66 -12.45 8.64
C LYS A 62 13.50 -13.40 7.45
N GLU A 63 12.29 -13.57 6.96
CA GLU A 63 11.98 -14.45 5.84
C GLU A 63 11.96 -13.73 4.49
N TYR A 64 12.09 -12.39 4.47
CA TYR A 64 12.19 -11.63 3.24
C TYR A 64 13.48 -11.99 2.48
N PRO A 65 13.49 -12.18 1.16
CA PRO A 65 12.41 -11.98 0.20
C PRO A 65 11.60 -13.24 -0.12
N PHE A 66 11.74 -14.32 0.64
CA PHE A 66 10.99 -15.56 0.39
C PHE A 66 9.54 -15.43 0.81
N LYS A 67 9.28 -14.60 1.80
CA LYS A 67 7.94 -14.17 2.19
C LYS A 67 7.81 -12.66 2.02
N PRO A 68 6.58 -12.17 1.81
CA PRO A 68 6.37 -10.73 1.63
C PRO A 68 6.67 -9.96 2.90
N PRO A 69 6.96 -8.65 2.79
CA PRO A 69 7.02 -7.79 3.97
C PRO A 69 5.63 -7.61 4.57
N ASN A 70 5.57 -7.18 5.82
CA ASN A 70 4.31 -6.76 6.43
C ASN A 70 4.04 -5.32 6.01
N VAL A 71 2.86 -5.06 5.45
CA VAL A 71 2.49 -3.74 4.95
C VAL A 71 1.11 -3.38 5.46
N ARG A 72 0.96 -2.16 5.96
CA ARG A 72 -0.35 -1.65 6.38
C ARG A 72 -0.44 -0.13 6.16
N PHE A 73 -1.66 0.35 5.96
CA PHE A 73 -1.93 1.78 5.93
C PHE A 73 -1.89 2.33 7.36
N ILE A 74 -1.19 3.45 7.52
CA ILE A 74 -1.21 4.24 8.75
C ILE A 74 -2.31 5.30 8.64
N THR A 75 -2.40 5.97 7.49
CA THR A 75 -3.46 6.93 7.20
C THR A 75 -4.79 6.20 7.03
N PRO A 76 -5.86 6.60 7.73
CA PRO A 76 -7.17 6.01 7.49
C PRO A 76 -7.63 6.21 6.05
N ILE A 77 -8.26 5.19 5.49
CA ILE A 77 -8.76 5.22 4.12
C ILE A 77 -10.08 4.45 4.04
N TYR A 78 -11.03 4.96 3.27
CA TYR A 78 -12.31 4.30 3.00
C TYR A 78 -12.17 3.48 1.72
N HIS A 79 -11.95 2.17 1.87
CA HIS A 79 -11.70 1.26 0.74
C HIS A 79 -12.12 -0.17 1.11
N CYS A 80 -12.82 -0.85 0.20
CA CYS A 80 -13.35 -2.17 0.52
C CYS A 80 -12.28 -3.25 0.74
N ASN A 81 -11.07 -3.05 0.22
CA ASN A 81 -9.96 -4.01 0.38
C ASN A 81 -8.94 -3.59 1.45
N ILE A 82 -9.23 -2.53 2.19
CA ILE A 82 -8.36 -2.06 3.26
C ILE A 82 -9.19 -1.89 4.53
N SER A 83 -8.80 -2.60 5.58
CA SER A 83 -9.54 -2.57 6.84
C SER A 83 -9.32 -1.28 7.63
N GLY A 84 -10.16 -1.04 8.64
CA GLY A 84 -10.01 0.09 9.54
C GLY A 84 -8.68 0.08 10.30
N SER A 85 -8.05 -1.07 10.48
CA SER A 85 -6.72 -1.20 11.08
C SER A 85 -5.57 -1.02 10.10
N GLY A 86 -5.86 -0.82 8.82
CA GLY A 86 -4.86 -0.65 7.77
C GLY A 86 -4.42 -1.91 7.06
N ALA A 87 -5.01 -3.07 7.39
CA ALA A 87 -4.70 -4.31 6.70
C ALA A 87 -5.14 -4.25 5.24
N ILE A 88 -4.34 -4.82 4.34
CA ILE A 88 -4.55 -4.75 2.90
C ILE A 88 -4.84 -6.15 2.37
N CYS A 89 -5.95 -6.30 1.65
CA CYS A 89 -6.27 -7.54 0.92
C CYS A 89 -5.71 -7.42 -0.49
N LEU A 90 -4.53 -7.96 -0.70
CA LEU A 90 -3.82 -7.95 -1.98
C LEU A 90 -3.10 -9.28 -2.14
N ASP A 91 -3.31 -9.94 -3.27
CA ASP A 91 -2.81 -11.29 -3.52
C ASP A 91 -1.29 -11.43 -3.40
N ILE A 92 -0.53 -10.44 -3.87
CA ILE A 92 0.93 -10.49 -3.78
C ILE A 92 1.46 -10.32 -2.35
N LEU A 93 0.63 -9.85 -1.42
CA LEU A 93 0.98 -9.81 0.01
C LEU A 93 0.68 -11.13 0.71
N LYS A 94 0.16 -12.10 0.00
CA LYS A 94 -0.24 -13.42 0.51
C LYS A 94 0.40 -14.52 -0.35
N ASP A 95 -0.44 -15.36 -0.96
CA ASP A 95 -0.04 -16.59 -1.65
C ASP A 95 0.69 -16.34 -2.97
N ASN A 96 0.47 -15.19 -3.60
CA ASN A 96 1.08 -14.87 -4.90
C ASN A 96 2.40 -14.07 -4.78
N TRP A 97 2.93 -13.95 -3.58
CA TRP A 97 4.24 -13.35 -3.39
C TRP A 97 5.33 -14.29 -3.95
N SER A 98 6.36 -13.71 -4.53
CA SER A 98 7.57 -14.43 -4.91
C SER A 98 8.80 -13.52 -4.74
N PRO A 99 10.01 -14.08 -4.63
CA PRO A 99 11.23 -13.28 -4.54
C PRO A 99 11.53 -12.44 -5.78
N ALA A 100 10.84 -12.68 -6.89
CA ALA A 100 10.94 -11.85 -8.09
C ALA A 100 10.22 -10.52 -7.94
N LEU A 101 9.33 -10.41 -6.97
CA LEU A 101 8.66 -9.15 -6.61
C LEU A 101 9.57 -8.33 -5.71
N ASN A 102 9.30 -7.04 -5.63
CA ASN A 102 10.04 -6.08 -4.81
C ASN A 102 9.12 -4.97 -4.32
N ILE A 103 9.67 -4.03 -3.56
CA ILE A 103 8.88 -2.92 -3.01
C ILE A 103 8.32 -2.04 -4.13
N SER A 104 9.08 -1.81 -5.20
CA SER A 104 8.58 -1.03 -6.33
C SER A 104 7.30 -1.62 -6.93
N LYS A 105 7.30 -2.93 -7.19
CA LYS A 105 6.13 -3.63 -7.75
C LYS A 105 4.99 -3.68 -6.75
N LEU A 106 5.31 -3.82 -5.47
CA LEU A 106 4.32 -3.81 -4.39
C LEU A 106 3.59 -2.46 -4.33
N LEU A 107 4.33 -1.36 -4.35
CA LEU A 107 3.74 -0.02 -4.32
C LEU A 107 2.88 0.24 -5.55
N LEU A 108 3.33 -0.17 -6.74
CA LEU A 108 2.53 -0.07 -7.96
C LEU A 108 1.23 -0.86 -7.85
N SER A 109 1.28 -2.05 -7.27
CA SER A 109 0.09 -2.88 -7.07
C SER A 109 -0.89 -2.25 -6.09
N ILE A 110 -0.40 -1.62 -5.04
CA ILE A 110 -1.26 -0.90 -4.08
C ILE A 110 -1.91 0.31 -4.76
N CYS A 111 -1.16 1.06 -5.56
CA CYS A 111 -1.72 2.18 -6.33
C CYS A 111 -2.83 1.70 -7.27
N SER A 112 -2.62 0.57 -7.95
CA SER A 112 -3.65 -0.04 -8.79
C SER A 112 -4.89 -0.43 -8.00
N LEU A 113 -4.71 -0.95 -6.79
CA LEU A 113 -5.83 -1.31 -5.92
C LEU A 113 -6.65 -0.08 -5.50
N LEU A 114 -6.00 1.05 -5.27
CA LEU A 114 -6.70 2.30 -4.97
C LEU A 114 -7.52 2.78 -6.18
N ALA A 115 -6.98 2.64 -7.39
CA ALA A 115 -7.68 3.04 -8.62
C ALA A 115 -8.81 2.09 -8.97
N GLU A 116 -8.61 0.79 -8.73
CA GLU A 116 -9.57 -0.25 -9.09
C GLU A 116 -9.79 -1.20 -7.91
N PRO A 117 -10.73 -0.85 -7.01
CA PRO A 117 -11.08 -1.73 -5.89
C PRO A 117 -11.65 -3.06 -6.39
N ASN A 118 -11.45 -4.12 -5.61
CA ASN A 118 -11.99 -5.44 -5.90
C ASN A 118 -13.13 -5.79 -4.95
N PRO A 119 -14.39 -5.53 -5.32
CA PRO A 119 -15.53 -5.81 -4.44
C PRO A 119 -15.84 -7.28 -4.30
N ARG A 120 -15.20 -8.16 -5.08
CA ARG A 120 -15.42 -9.62 -5.01
C ARG A 120 -14.66 -10.26 -3.87
N ASP A 121 -13.59 -9.62 -3.36
CA ASP A 121 -12.80 -10.14 -2.25
C ASP A 121 -12.58 -9.03 -1.21
N PRO A 122 -13.65 -8.56 -0.56
CA PRO A 122 -13.57 -7.43 0.34
C PRO A 122 -13.09 -7.81 1.74
N LEU A 123 -12.45 -6.86 2.42
CA LEU A 123 -12.25 -6.87 3.86
C LEU A 123 -13.38 -6.16 4.57
N VAL A 124 -14.02 -5.20 3.92
CA VAL A 124 -15.12 -4.42 4.49
C VAL A 124 -16.33 -4.58 3.55
N HIS A 125 -17.22 -5.49 3.90
CA HIS A 125 -18.36 -5.86 3.06
C HIS A 125 -19.31 -4.69 2.80
N GLU A 126 -19.55 -3.84 3.79
CA GLU A 126 -20.44 -2.69 3.66
C GLU A 126 -19.94 -1.71 2.59
N ILE A 127 -18.61 -1.51 2.53
CA ILE A 127 -18.00 -0.63 1.54
C ILE A 127 -18.12 -1.26 0.15
N ALA A 128 -17.87 -2.58 0.04
CA ALA A 128 -18.02 -3.29 -1.23
C ALA A 128 -19.46 -3.24 -1.75
N ASP A 129 -20.44 -3.36 -0.85
CA ASP A 129 -21.85 -3.28 -1.21
C ASP A 129 -22.22 -1.90 -1.77
N LEU A 130 -21.72 -0.83 -1.14
CA LEU A 130 -21.94 0.53 -1.64
C LEU A 130 -21.24 0.76 -2.98
N LEU A 131 -20.03 0.23 -3.14
CA LEU A 131 -19.30 0.33 -4.39
C LEU A 131 -20.09 -0.29 -5.55
N THR A 132 -20.73 -1.43 -5.30
CA THR A 132 -21.49 -2.16 -6.31
C THR A 132 -22.88 -1.58 -6.53
N ASN A 133 -23.59 -1.21 -5.47
CA ASN A 133 -25.02 -0.89 -5.51
C ASN A 133 -25.32 0.61 -5.48
N ASN A 134 -24.41 1.43 -4.96
CA ASN A 134 -24.60 2.88 -4.88
C ASN A 134 -23.26 3.60 -4.97
N ARG A 135 -22.70 3.63 -6.16
CA ARG A 135 -21.38 4.18 -6.45
C ARG A 135 -21.26 5.64 -6.03
N ASP A 136 -22.30 6.44 -6.21
CA ASP A 136 -22.26 7.86 -5.88
C ASP A 136 -22.09 8.07 -4.37
N VAL A 137 -22.78 7.30 -3.55
CA VAL A 137 -22.64 7.38 -2.08
C VAL A 137 -21.26 6.85 -1.66
N HIS A 138 -20.81 5.75 -2.28
CA HIS A 138 -19.48 5.21 -2.02
C HIS A 138 -18.40 6.27 -2.28
N ASP A 139 -18.41 6.87 -3.46
CA ASP A 139 -17.38 7.82 -3.87
C ASP A 139 -17.42 9.10 -3.03
N ALA A 140 -18.62 9.58 -2.70
CA ALA A 140 -18.77 10.76 -1.81
C ALA A 140 -18.19 10.48 -0.41
N THR A 141 -18.44 9.29 0.14
CA THR A 141 -17.94 8.90 1.47
C THR A 141 -16.43 8.72 1.44
N ALA A 142 -15.91 8.06 0.41
CA ALA A 142 -14.47 7.90 0.24
C ALA A 142 -13.76 9.25 0.08
N ARG A 143 -14.38 10.18 -0.64
CA ARG A 143 -13.86 11.53 -0.82
C ARG A 143 -13.83 12.30 0.50
N GLU A 144 -14.90 12.22 1.27
CA GLU A 144 -14.97 12.86 2.58
C GLU A 144 -13.89 12.34 3.52
N TYR A 145 -13.68 11.02 3.56
CA TYR A 145 -12.60 10.39 4.32
C TYR A 145 -11.23 10.91 3.89
N THR A 146 -11.01 11.01 2.58
CA THR A 146 -9.74 11.49 2.04
C THR A 146 -9.46 12.92 2.49
N ILE A 147 -10.45 13.78 2.39
CA ILE A 147 -10.34 15.18 2.83
C ILE A 147 -10.06 15.25 4.33
N ARG A 148 -10.71 14.41 5.10
CA ARG A 148 -10.63 14.45 6.56
C ARG A 148 -9.31 13.90 7.12
N TYR A 149 -8.78 12.83 6.53
CA TYR A 149 -7.65 12.10 7.10
C TYR A 149 -6.37 12.15 6.27
N ALA A 150 -6.44 12.46 4.99
CA ALA A 150 -5.31 12.40 4.08
C ALA A 150 -4.94 13.74 3.43
N MET A 151 -5.59 14.79 3.83
CA MET A 151 -5.34 16.13 3.27
C MET A 151 -5.03 17.14 4.36
#